data_86f0ee986c59a26088ed5506ad4eb310
#
_entry.id   86f0ee986c59a26088ed5506ad4eb310
#
_cell.length_a   1.000
_cell.length_b   1.000
_cell.length_c   1.000
_cell.angle_alpha   90.00
_cell.angle_beta   90.00
_cell.angle_gamma   90.00
#
_symmetry.space_group_name_H-M   'P 1'
#
loop_
_entity.id
_entity.type
_entity.pdbx_description
1 polymer ?
#
loop_
_entity_poly.entity_id
_entity_poly.type
_entity_poly.pdbx_seq_one_letter_code
_entity_poly.pdbx_strand_id
1 'polypeptide(L)'
;MELDMKFIFFSIILITLLSEAELNPSKRSIFFNKTDFLLNFLFPKEPGVLRVRNSEEARAVNKVTTLDFMGLVERHGYPSEEHYVTTEDGYNLKIHRIPDSPLSNNKQPNTVVLLLHGILCSSDCWVVLGPKKDFAFLLADQGYDVWFGNYRGNSYCRSHVKMSPYDAKFWEYSYHEIGTKDLPVTIDYILNYTKSETLYYIGHSMGTTTLFALLSTKPEYNAKIKLGICLAPVAFWKETSPVYKFLFNLTPQIKEFLDNNNIYEIASLSSTSITAGRILCADEAITQVFCITLLSLISGSDPVQLNTTILPELLSYYPAGTSMRSFVHYYQNGITGNFQTFDYGYLGNYERYKQPTPVEYNVKKITAPMAMFYGVNDAIVPKSNVLYLYKQLPNAILLDEIPYRLFNHADFLWSINAKALLYDRVIEVMQKFESGSSTSFRYFI
;
A
#
# COMPACT_ATOMS: atom_id res chain seq x y z
N MET A 1 -27.49 7.57 13.92
CA MET A 1 -27.39 8.86 14.63
C MET A 1 -26.05 9.08 15.33
N GLU A 2 -25.34 8.02 15.78
CA GLU A 2 -23.98 8.12 16.36
C GLU A 2 -22.86 8.32 15.33
N LEU A 3 -23.09 7.91 14.08
CA LEU A 3 -22.11 8.06 12.99
C LEU A 3 -21.93 9.53 12.57
N ASP A 4 -22.99 10.34 12.67
CA ASP A 4 -22.97 11.75 12.24
C ASP A 4 -22.10 12.65 13.12
N MET A 5 -22.01 12.39 14.41
CA MET A 5 -21.29 13.26 15.34
C MET A 5 -19.76 13.10 15.28
N LYS A 6 -19.28 11.88 15.03
CA LYS A 6 -17.83 11.59 14.89
C LYS A 6 -17.28 12.07 13.54
N PHE A 7 -18.10 11.95 12.51
CA PHE A 7 -17.84 12.48 11.17
C PHE A 7 -17.80 14.01 11.18
N ILE A 8 -18.71 14.64 11.91
CA ILE A 8 -18.75 16.08 12.14
C ILE A 8 -17.50 16.56 12.86
N PHE A 9 -16.98 15.84 13.84
CA PHE A 9 -15.80 16.27 14.61
C PHE A 9 -14.51 16.24 13.77
N PHE A 10 -14.30 15.21 12.94
CA PHE A 10 -13.17 15.15 12.01
C PHE A 10 -13.30 16.20 10.91
N SER A 11 -14.53 16.38 10.39
CA SER A 11 -14.84 17.42 9.41
C SER A 11 -14.68 18.81 10.00
N ILE A 12 -15.05 19.04 11.27
CA ILE A 12 -14.85 20.32 11.96
C ILE A 12 -13.36 20.62 12.13
N ILE A 13 -12.53 19.66 12.51
CA ILE A 13 -11.09 19.86 12.61
C ILE A 13 -10.51 20.21 11.23
N LEU A 14 -10.88 19.49 10.19
CA LEU A 14 -10.41 19.72 8.82
C LEU A 14 -10.99 21.04 8.25
N ILE A 15 -12.26 21.33 8.48
CA ILE A 15 -12.94 22.58 8.06
C ILE A 15 -12.42 23.76 8.88
N THR A 16 -12.16 23.60 10.18
CA THR A 16 -11.56 24.65 11.01
C THR A 16 -10.15 24.98 10.52
N LEU A 17 -9.37 23.96 10.15
CA LEU A 17 -8.06 24.13 9.55
C LEU A 17 -8.11 24.81 8.16
N LEU A 18 -9.17 24.57 7.38
CA LEU A 18 -9.35 25.14 6.05
C LEU A 18 -10.04 26.52 6.09
N SER A 19 -11.03 26.74 6.98
CA SER A 19 -11.80 28.00 7.05
C SER A 19 -11.09 29.12 7.80
N GLU A 20 -10.17 28.79 8.70
CA GLU A 20 -9.38 29.81 9.41
C GLU A 20 -8.24 30.38 8.56
N ALA A 21 -7.93 29.79 7.40
CA ALA A 21 -6.99 30.34 6.42
C ALA A 21 -7.49 31.64 5.75
N GLU A 22 -8.79 31.95 5.83
CA GLU A 22 -9.40 33.15 5.22
C GLU A 22 -9.55 34.36 6.17
N LEU A 23 -9.16 34.26 7.45
CA LEU A 23 -9.43 35.32 8.45
C LEU A 23 -8.28 36.31 8.66
N ASN A 24 -8.64 37.56 8.49
CA ASN A 24 -8.13 38.88 8.92
C ASN A 24 -6.61 39.11 9.22
N PRO A 25 -5.95 40.07 8.54
CA PRO A 25 -4.49 40.35 8.57
C PRO A 25 -3.87 40.65 9.94
N SER A 26 -4.62 41.21 10.90
CA SER A 26 -4.10 41.59 12.21
C SER A 26 -3.91 40.44 13.21
N LYS A 27 -4.47 39.29 12.95
CA LYS A 27 -4.30 38.04 13.75
C LYS A 27 -3.26 37.09 13.16
N ARG A 28 -2.66 37.44 12.03
CA ARG A 28 -1.75 36.55 11.26
C ARG A 28 -0.53 36.09 12.06
N SER A 29 0.11 36.90 12.90
CA SER A 29 1.38 36.50 13.52
C SER A 29 1.26 35.40 14.59
N ILE A 30 0.22 35.42 15.41
CA ILE A 30 -0.04 34.38 16.42
C ILE A 30 -0.60 33.14 15.75
N PHE A 31 -1.32 33.31 14.66
CA PHE A 31 -1.93 32.27 13.87
C PHE A 31 -0.89 31.53 13.02
N PHE A 32 0.03 32.22 12.34
CA PHE A 32 1.16 31.63 11.62
C PHE A 32 1.96 30.67 12.50
N ASN A 33 2.28 31.04 13.74
CA ASN A 33 3.00 30.17 14.67
C ASN A 33 2.23 28.88 15.02
N LYS A 34 0.89 28.91 15.10
CA LYS A 34 0.07 27.73 15.40
C LYS A 34 -0.09 26.83 14.18
N THR A 35 -0.29 27.40 13.00
CA THR A 35 -0.40 26.67 11.74
C THR A 35 0.92 26.02 11.38
N ASP A 36 2.04 26.71 11.51
CA ASP A 36 3.38 26.17 11.28
C ASP A 36 3.72 25.04 12.25
N PHE A 37 3.34 25.18 13.52
CA PHE A 37 3.48 24.12 14.51
C PHE A 37 2.68 22.88 14.10
N LEU A 38 1.40 23.04 13.72
CA LEU A 38 0.54 21.96 13.31
C LEU A 38 1.01 21.29 12.01
N LEU A 39 1.45 22.09 11.03
CA LEU A 39 2.01 21.59 9.79
C LEU A 39 3.29 20.79 10.03
N ASN A 40 4.21 21.30 10.87
CA ASN A 40 5.42 20.58 11.24
C ASN A 40 5.13 19.30 12.07
N PHE A 41 4.02 19.29 12.83
CA PHE A 41 3.58 18.10 13.56
C PHE A 41 3.01 17.04 12.62
N LEU A 42 2.15 17.43 11.67
CA LEU A 42 1.48 16.52 10.74
C LEU A 42 2.37 16.12 9.55
N PHE A 43 3.24 17.04 9.10
CA PHE A 43 4.10 16.89 7.93
C PHE A 43 5.55 17.29 8.28
N PRO A 44 6.21 16.55 9.19
CA PRO A 44 7.57 16.91 9.61
C PRO A 44 8.56 16.73 8.45
N LYS A 45 9.40 17.74 8.23
CA LYS A 45 10.45 17.69 7.20
C LYS A 45 11.50 16.63 7.53
N GLU A 46 11.82 16.48 8.82
CA GLU A 46 12.74 15.46 9.32
C GLU A 46 11.95 14.36 10.03
N PRO A 47 11.98 13.11 9.55
CA PRO A 47 11.27 12.00 10.19
C PRO A 47 11.66 11.78 11.65
N GLY A 48 12.95 12.00 12.00
CA GLY A 48 13.46 11.86 13.36
C GLY A 48 13.39 10.42 13.90
N VAL A 49 13.07 9.44 13.05
CA VAL A 49 12.98 8.03 13.37
C VAL A 49 14.25 7.34 12.92
N LEU A 50 14.83 6.54 13.81
CA LEU A 50 15.94 5.67 13.46
C LEU A 50 15.44 4.23 13.30
N ARG A 51 15.64 3.65 12.13
CA ARG A 51 15.44 2.23 11.90
C ARG A 51 16.70 1.48 12.27
N VAL A 52 16.54 0.49 13.13
CA VAL A 52 17.68 -0.28 13.71
C VAL A 52 17.47 -1.76 13.46
N ARG A 53 18.59 -2.49 13.42
CA ARG A 53 18.57 -3.93 13.19
C ARG A 53 18.06 -4.71 14.40
N ASN A 54 18.40 -4.29 15.60
CA ASN A 54 18.10 -5.02 16.83
C ASN A 54 17.79 -4.09 18.01
N SER A 55 17.27 -4.68 19.07
CA SER A 55 16.88 -3.94 20.28
C SER A 55 18.06 -3.35 21.08
N GLU A 56 19.27 -3.84 20.90
CA GLU A 56 20.46 -3.30 21.57
C GLU A 56 20.87 -1.97 20.93
N GLU A 57 20.85 -1.90 19.60
CA GLU A 57 21.04 -0.65 18.87
C GLU A 57 19.97 0.39 19.26
N ALA A 58 18.73 -0.06 19.43
CA ALA A 58 17.62 0.81 19.86
C ALA A 58 17.90 1.47 21.22
N ARG A 59 18.45 0.71 22.18
CA ARG A 59 18.75 1.20 23.53
C ARG A 59 19.95 2.16 23.58
N ALA A 60 20.86 2.03 22.62
CA ALA A 60 22.07 2.85 22.55
C ALA A 60 21.82 4.29 22.08
N VAL A 61 20.62 4.58 21.58
CA VAL A 61 20.28 5.86 20.93
C VAL A 61 19.12 6.55 21.65
N ASN A 62 19.31 7.82 22.00
CA ASN A 62 18.23 8.66 22.59
C ASN A 62 17.33 9.25 21.46
N LYS A 63 16.69 8.37 20.68
CA LYS A 63 15.76 8.73 19.60
C LYS A 63 14.61 7.73 19.55
N VAL A 64 13.52 8.10 18.89
CA VAL A 64 12.46 7.15 18.56
C VAL A 64 12.99 6.14 17.56
N THR A 65 12.96 4.88 17.92
CA THR A 65 13.46 3.77 17.11
C THR A 65 12.36 2.80 16.73
N THR A 66 12.50 2.19 15.56
CA THR A 66 11.76 1.02 15.09
C THR A 66 12.74 0.00 14.55
N LEU A 67 12.40 -1.27 14.58
CA LEU A 67 13.19 -2.26 13.85
C LEU A 67 13.09 -1.98 12.34
N ASP A 68 14.18 -2.23 11.60
CA ASP A 68 14.09 -2.30 10.15
C ASP A 68 13.45 -3.64 9.72
N PHE A 69 13.19 -3.83 8.43
CA PHE A 69 12.60 -5.06 7.91
C PHE A 69 13.40 -6.30 8.31
N MET A 70 14.72 -6.21 8.20
CA MET A 70 15.61 -7.30 8.53
C MET A 70 15.51 -7.65 10.03
N GLY A 71 15.49 -6.63 10.91
CA GLY A 71 15.30 -6.80 12.34
C GLY A 71 13.93 -7.41 12.70
N LEU A 72 12.87 -7.04 11.99
CA LEU A 72 11.54 -7.63 12.14
C LEU A 72 11.53 -9.13 11.80
N VAL A 73 12.28 -9.53 10.81
CA VAL A 73 12.36 -10.93 10.34
C VAL A 73 13.32 -11.74 11.23
N GLU A 74 14.52 -11.23 11.45
CA GLU A 74 15.60 -11.93 12.17
C GLU A 74 15.29 -12.14 13.66
N ARG A 75 14.49 -11.25 14.28
CA ARG A 75 14.02 -11.46 15.67
C ARG A 75 13.24 -12.76 15.86
N HIS A 76 12.76 -13.34 14.77
CA HIS A 76 12.02 -14.60 14.73
C HIS A 76 12.85 -15.78 14.22
N GLY A 77 14.16 -15.59 13.99
CA GLY A 77 15.07 -16.62 13.54
C GLY A 77 15.02 -16.94 12.04
N TYR A 78 14.33 -16.13 11.23
CA TYR A 78 14.33 -16.28 9.77
C TYR A 78 15.49 -15.50 9.16
N PRO A 79 16.15 -16.05 8.12
CA PRO A 79 17.15 -15.31 7.38
C PRO A 79 16.49 -14.21 6.56
N SER A 80 17.17 -13.10 6.39
CA SER A 80 16.68 -11.99 5.56
C SER A 80 17.82 -11.33 4.77
N GLU A 81 17.47 -10.75 3.62
CA GLU A 81 18.40 -10.06 2.73
C GLU A 81 17.82 -8.71 2.30
N GLU A 82 18.71 -7.75 2.05
CA GLU A 82 18.40 -6.43 1.53
C GLU A 82 19.13 -6.21 0.21
N HIS A 83 18.39 -5.80 -0.83
CA HIS A 83 18.91 -5.57 -2.16
C HIS A 83 18.55 -4.17 -2.65
N TYR A 84 19.30 -3.67 -3.62
CA TYR A 84 19.10 -2.33 -4.17
C TYR A 84 19.01 -2.37 -5.68
N VAL A 85 18.05 -1.61 -6.22
CA VAL A 85 17.93 -1.37 -7.66
C VAL A 85 17.70 0.10 -7.91
N THR A 86 18.19 0.60 -9.06
CA THR A 86 17.95 1.99 -9.47
C THR A 86 17.06 1.98 -10.72
N THR A 87 15.99 2.77 -10.67
CA THR A 87 15.08 2.92 -11.80
C THR A 87 15.71 3.72 -12.93
N GLU A 88 15.17 3.61 -14.16
CA GLU A 88 15.64 4.36 -15.33
C GLU A 88 15.61 5.88 -15.13
N ASP A 89 14.69 6.37 -14.29
CA ASP A 89 14.54 7.79 -13.94
C ASP A 89 15.26 8.16 -12.64
N GLY A 90 16.04 7.24 -12.03
CA GLY A 90 17.04 7.52 -11.01
C GLY A 90 16.61 7.32 -9.57
N TYR A 91 15.46 6.75 -9.28
CA TYR A 91 15.08 6.37 -7.91
C TYR A 91 15.82 5.13 -7.47
N ASN A 92 16.38 5.17 -6.27
CA ASN A 92 16.99 4.01 -5.62
C ASN A 92 15.93 3.30 -4.77
N LEU A 93 15.63 2.06 -5.14
CA LEU A 93 14.66 1.22 -4.46
C LEU A 93 15.37 0.15 -3.65
N LYS A 94 14.83 -0.10 -2.46
CA LYS A 94 15.25 -1.16 -1.57
C LYS A 94 14.28 -2.33 -1.68
N ILE A 95 14.78 -3.51 -1.98
CA ILE A 95 14.04 -4.76 -2.10
C ILE A 95 14.46 -5.66 -0.95
N HIS A 96 13.52 -6.31 -0.30
CA HIS A 96 13.80 -7.26 0.77
C HIS A 96 13.53 -8.70 0.33
N ARG A 97 14.12 -9.67 1.05
CA ARG A 97 13.97 -11.08 0.76
C ARG A 97 14.00 -11.90 2.06
N ILE A 98 13.16 -12.92 2.12
CA ILE A 98 13.25 -14.05 3.05
C ILE A 98 13.56 -15.28 2.18
N PRO A 99 14.84 -15.70 2.09
CA PRO A 99 15.26 -16.74 1.14
C PRO A 99 14.90 -18.15 1.58
N ASP A 100 14.66 -18.36 2.87
CA ASP A 100 14.41 -19.70 3.45
C ASP A 100 13.66 -19.54 4.79
N SER A 101 13.18 -20.66 5.32
CA SER A 101 12.58 -20.76 6.64
C SER A 101 13.31 -21.78 7.51
N PRO A 102 13.51 -21.48 8.82
CA PRO A 102 14.04 -22.46 9.76
C PRO A 102 13.10 -23.67 9.97
N LEU A 103 11.84 -23.55 9.54
CA LEU A 103 10.81 -24.58 9.69
C LEU A 103 10.59 -25.40 8.39
N SER A 104 11.14 -24.95 7.26
CA SER A 104 10.93 -25.63 5.98
C SER A 104 11.78 -26.90 5.87
N ASN A 105 11.10 -28.04 5.81
CA ASN A 105 11.72 -29.33 5.49
C ASN A 105 11.69 -29.67 3.98
N ASN A 106 10.87 -28.95 3.21
CA ASN A 106 10.69 -29.14 1.76
C ASN A 106 11.21 -27.90 1.04
N LYS A 107 12.41 -27.99 0.50
CA LYS A 107 12.87 -26.99 -0.45
C LYS A 107 12.12 -27.20 -1.75
N GLN A 108 11.06 -26.42 -1.97
CA GLN A 108 10.54 -26.18 -3.32
C GLN A 108 11.66 -25.40 -4.05
N PRO A 109 12.52 -26.01 -4.86
CA PRO A 109 13.67 -25.31 -5.38
C PRO A 109 13.17 -24.19 -6.28
N ASN A 110 13.50 -22.95 -5.88
CA ASN A 110 13.41 -21.74 -6.71
C ASN A 110 12.03 -21.21 -7.08
N THR A 111 10.96 -21.55 -6.38
CA THR A 111 9.66 -20.87 -6.66
C THR A 111 9.63 -19.48 -6.02
N VAL A 112 9.83 -18.48 -6.85
CA VAL A 112 9.90 -17.07 -6.44
C VAL A 112 8.52 -16.49 -6.27
N VAL A 113 8.30 -15.79 -5.15
CA VAL A 113 7.10 -15.02 -4.86
C VAL A 113 7.48 -13.58 -4.60
N LEU A 114 6.88 -12.62 -5.30
CA LEU A 114 7.03 -11.20 -5.08
C LEU A 114 5.77 -10.63 -4.41
N LEU A 115 5.92 -10.09 -3.20
CA LEU A 115 4.87 -9.42 -2.44
C LEU A 115 4.94 -7.90 -2.65
N LEU A 116 3.84 -7.27 -3.04
CA LEU A 116 3.71 -5.82 -3.21
C LEU A 116 2.60 -5.26 -2.32
N HIS A 117 2.97 -4.26 -1.55
CA HIS A 117 2.11 -3.63 -0.56
C HIS A 117 1.12 -2.60 -1.15
N GLY A 118 0.13 -2.20 -0.36
CA GLY A 118 -0.82 -1.13 -0.67
C GLY A 118 -0.23 0.27 -0.54
N ILE A 119 -1.04 1.29 -0.84
CA ILE A 119 -0.67 2.69 -0.62
C ILE A 119 -0.38 2.94 0.86
N LEU A 120 0.58 3.82 1.15
CA LEU A 120 1.04 4.14 2.51
C LEU A 120 1.69 2.98 3.27
N CYS A 121 1.91 1.84 2.65
CA CYS A 121 2.61 0.70 3.25
C CYS A 121 4.09 0.64 2.83
N SER A 122 4.79 -0.31 3.41
CA SER A 122 6.12 -0.77 3.03
C SER A 122 6.15 -2.30 3.12
N SER A 123 7.29 -2.89 2.83
CA SER A 123 7.52 -4.32 3.06
C SER A 123 7.23 -4.77 4.50
N ASP A 124 7.35 -3.87 5.49
CA ASP A 124 7.06 -4.16 6.91
C ASP A 124 5.65 -4.68 7.14
N CYS A 125 4.68 -4.24 6.31
CA CYS A 125 3.27 -4.65 6.45
C CYS A 125 3.05 -6.16 6.31
N TRP A 126 4.02 -6.87 5.74
CA TRP A 126 3.97 -8.30 5.51
C TRP A 126 4.63 -9.14 6.62
N VAL A 127 5.30 -8.49 7.61
CA VAL A 127 6.13 -9.16 8.61
C VAL A 127 5.97 -8.62 10.05
N VAL A 128 5.13 -7.61 10.26
CA VAL A 128 5.01 -6.90 11.54
C VAL A 128 4.40 -7.74 12.65
N LEU A 129 3.46 -8.64 12.31
CA LEU A 129 2.75 -9.51 13.26
C LEU A 129 3.53 -10.78 13.60
N GLY A 130 4.54 -11.12 12.80
CA GLY A 130 5.43 -12.27 12.98
C GLY A 130 4.90 -13.62 12.46
N PRO A 131 5.67 -14.70 12.71
CA PRO A 131 5.35 -16.04 12.23
C PRO A 131 3.97 -16.54 12.63
N LYS A 132 3.39 -17.42 11.80
CA LYS A 132 2.04 -17.99 11.93
C LYS A 132 0.89 -16.98 11.71
N LYS A 133 1.16 -15.68 11.68
CA LYS A 133 0.17 -14.62 11.44
C LYS A 133 0.39 -13.98 10.08
N ASP A 134 1.61 -13.53 9.80
CA ASP A 134 1.91 -12.84 8.55
C ASP A 134 2.13 -13.82 7.39
N PHE A 135 1.59 -13.43 6.23
CA PHE A 135 1.61 -14.23 5.02
C PHE A 135 3.02 -14.55 4.52
N ALA A 136 3.95 -13.62 4.69
CA ALA A 136 5.34 -13.78 4.27
C ALA A 136 6.03 -14.98 4.94
N PHE A 137 5.88 -15.13 6.25
CA PHE A 137 6.45 -16.27 6.97
C PHE A 137 5.78 -17.59 6.58
N LEU A 138 4.45 -17.57 6.37
CA LEU A 138 3.72 -18.76 5.94
C LEU A 138 4.18 -19.24 4.55
N LEU A 139 4.47 -18.33 3.62
CA LEU A 139 5.03 -18.66 2.31
C LEU A 139 6.45 -19.22 2.46
N ALA A 140 7.31 -18.59 3.25
CA ALA A 140 8.66 -19.08 3.51
C ALA A 140 8.63 -20.49 4.14
N ASP A 141 7.70 -20.76 5.08
CA ASP A 141 7.52 -22.09 5.70
C ASP A 141 7.08 -23.14 4.71
N GLN A 142 6.40 -22.76 3.62
CA GLN A 142 6.08 -23.65 2.48
C GLN A 142 7.26 -23.84 1.51
N GLY A 143 8.39 -23.20 1.74
CA GLY A 143 9.61 -23.30 0.92
C GLY A 143 9.66 -22.36 -0.28
N TYR A 144 8.82 -21.32 -0.32
CA TYR A 144 8.92 -20.26 -1.33
C TYR A 144 10.09 -19.32 -1.03
N ASP A 145 10.74 -18.83 -2.09
CA ASP A 145 11.69 -17.72 -2.04
C ASP A 145 10.92 -16.40 -2.07
N VAL A 146 10.77 -15.75 -0.92
CA VAL A 146 9.85 -14.62 -0.74
C VAL A 146 10.55 -13.29 -0.86
N TRP A 147 10.16 -12.49 -1.84
CA TRP A 147 10.68 -11.16 -2.12
C TRP A 147 9.63 -10.09 -1.85
N PHE A 148 10.09 -8.90 -1.49
CA PHE A 148 9.24 -7.76 -1.15
C PHE A 148 9.71 -6.53 -1.91
N GLY A 149 8.84 -5.95 -2.72
CA GLY A 149 9.10 -4.65 -3.31
C GLY A 149 8.77 -3.52 -2.33
N ASN A 150 9.46 -2.41 -2.50
CA ASN A 150 9.15 -1.12 -1.91
C ASN A 150 9.07 -0.08 -3.01
N TYR A 151 8.07 0.80 -2.92
CA TYR A 151 7.87 1.85 -3.91
C TYR A 151 8.68 3.09 -3.59
N ARG A 152 9.07 3.85 -4.64
CA ARG A 152 9.69 5.17 -4.49
C ARG A 152 8.95 6.02 -3.48
N GLY A 153 9.68 6.72 -2.62
CA GLY A 153 9.15 7.64 -1.63
C GLY A 153 8.60 7.02 -0.34
N ASN A 154 8.47 5.69 -0.23
CA ASN A 154 8.15 5.11 1.06
C ASN A 154 9.36 5.14 2.00
N SER A 155 9.16 4.71 3.26
CA SER A 155 10.19 4.78 4.32
C SER A 155 11.55 4.15 3.94
N TYR A 156 11.60 3.23 2.97
CA TYR A 156 12.81 2.57 2.49
C TYR A 156 13.40 3.16 1.21
N CYS A 157 12.62 3.91 0.43
CA CYS A 157 12.97 4.34 -0.92
C CYS A 157 12.98 5.87 -1.07
N ARG A 158 13.59 6.56 -0.12
CA ARG A 158 13.73 8.04 -0.07
C ARG A 158 15.07 8.50 -0.64
N SER A 159 15.50 7.93 -1.76
CA SER A 159 16.78 8.24 -2.39
C SER A 159 16.65 8.29 -3.91
N HIS A 160 17.37 9.22 -4.52
CA HIS A 160 17.43 9.40 -5.96
C HIS A 160 18.83 9.87 -6.36
N VAL A 161 19.30 9.51 -7.55
CA VAL A 161 20.67 9.82 -8.01
C VAL A 161 20.94 11.32 -8.15
N LYS A 162 19.92 12.18 -8.28
CA LYS A 162 20.05 13.63 -8.52
C LYS A 162 19.15 14.50 -7.65
N MET A 163 18.09 13.95 -7.07
CA MET A 163 17.09 14.70 -6.32
C MET A 163 17.10 14.31 -4.85
N SER A 164 16.76 15.26 -3.99
CA SER A 164 16.52 15.04 -2.57
C SER A 164 15.03 14.84 -2.30
N PRO A 165 14.63 14.09 -1.26
CA PRO A 165 13.24 14.06 -0.78
C PRO A 165 12.69 15.44 -0.34
N TYR A 166 13.55 16.44 -0.20
CA TYR A 166 13.14 17.83 0.05
C TYR A 166 12.76 18.60 -1.23
N ASP A 167 13.09 18.05 -2.40
CA ASP A 167 12.76 18.65 -3.69
C ASP A 167 11.32 18.26 -4.10
N ALA A 168 10.51 19.23 -4.51
CA ALA A 168 9.17 18.98 -5.03
C ALA A 168 9.17 17.93 -6.17
N LYS A 169 10.17 18.00 -7.04
CA LYS A 169 10.32 17.08 -8.18
C LYS A 169 10.49 15.62 -7.77
N PHE A 170 11.04 15.33 -6.57
CA PHE A 170 11.15 13.98 -6.06
C PHE A 170 9.77 13.32 -5.91
N TRP A 171 8.73 14.09 -5.60
CA TRP A 171 7.36 13.62 -5.37
C TRP A 171 6.45 13.71 -6.60
N GLU A 172 7.02 14.05 -7.76
CA GLU A 172 6.28 14.15 -9.02
C GLU A 172 6.00 12.80 -9.67
N TYR A 173 5.49 11.84 -8.91
CA TYR A 173 5.09 10.51 -9.36
C TYR A 173 3.74 10.10 -8.78
N SER A 174 3.11 9.13 -9.43
CA SER A 174 1.91 8.45 -8.96
C SER A 174 2.10 6.93 -9.07
N TYR A 175 1.05 6.15 -8.84
CA TYR A 175 1.11 4.71 -9.08
C TYR A 175 1.42 4.35 -10.56
N HIS A 176 1.29 5.29 -11.49
CA HIS A 176 1.70 5.09 -12.88
C HIS A 176 3.21 4.85 -12.99
N GLU A 177 4.01 5.75 -12.46
CA GLU A 177 5.48 5.62 -12.46
C GLU A 177 5.92 4.40 -11.64
N ILE A 178 5.25 4.12 -10.53
CA ILE A 178 5.50 2.92 -9.71
C ILE A 178 5.28 1.66 -10.56
N GLY A 179 4.12 1.55 -11.24
CA GLY A 179 3.80 0.40 -12.08
C GLY A 179 4.68 0.27 -13.32
N THR A 180 5.08 1.40 -13.94
CA THR A 180 5.77 1.39 -15.24
C THR A 180 7.28 1.50 -15.15
N LYS A 181 7.85 1.85 -13.98
CA LYS A 181 9.29 2.04 -13.77
C LYS A 181 9.83 1.25 -12.57
N ASP A 182 9.20 1.34 -11.38
CA ASP A 182 9.69 0.63 -10.19
C ASP A 182 9.48 -0.88 -10.32
N LEU A 183 8.27 -1.28 -10.70
CA LEU A 183 7.91 -2.70 -10.77
C LEU A 183 8.69 -3.46 -11.84
N PRO A 184 8.91 -2.94 -13.06
CA PRO A 184 9.75 -3.59 -14.06
C PRO A 184 11.16 -3.90 -13.56
N VAL A 185 11.86 -2.89 -13.04
CA VAL A 185 13.26 -3.08 -12.58
C VAL A 185 13.33 -4.03 -11.39
N THR A 186 12.31 -4.04 -10.52
CA THR A 186 12.20 -4.97 -9.40
C THR A 186 12.03 -6.40 -9.90
N ILE A 187 11.10 -6.65 -10.82
CA ILE A 187 10.88 -7.99 -11.41
C ILE A 187 12.13 -8.48 -12.14
N ASP A 188 12.72 -7.64 -12.97
CA ASP A 188 13.89 -8.01 -13.76
C ASP A 188 15.10 -8.34 -12.88
N TYR A 189 15.31 -7.55 -11.81
CA TYR A 189 16.36 -7.83 -10.84
C TYR A 189 16.16 -9.19 -10.16
N ILE A 190 14.95 -9.45 -9.65
CA ILE A 190 14.62 -10.69 -8.94
C ILE A 190 14.81 -11.90 -9.85
N LEU A 191 14.24 -11.87 -11.04
CA LEU A 191 14.35 -12.98 -12.00
C LEU A 191 15.80 -13.22 -12.42
N ASN A 192 16.57 -12.15 -12.65
CA ASN A 192 17.99 -12.28 -12.96
C ASN A 192 18.80 -12.83 -11.79
N TYR A 193 18.52 -12.39 -10.56
CA TYR A 193 19.23 -12.83 -9.35
C TYR A 193 18.94 -14.31 -9.05
N THR A 194 17.68 -14.72 -9.12
CA THR A 194 17.23 -16.10 -8.83
C THR A 194 17.41 -17.08 -9.99
N LYS A 195 17.75 -16.56 -11.19
CA LYS A 195 17.80 -17.35 -12.44
C LYS A 195 16.47 -17.99 -12.79
N SER A 196 15.36 -17.39 -12.36
CA SER A 196 14.01 -17.84 -12.64
C SER A 196 13.47 -17.12 -13.88
N GLU A 197 12.67 -17.80 -14.70
CA GLU A 197 12.00 -17.19 -15.86
C GLU A 197 10.74 -16.45 -15.48
N THR A 198 10.06 -16.92 -14.42
CA THR A 198 8.77 -16.38 -13.95
C THR A 198 8.73 -16.33 -12.44
N LEU A 199 7.80 -15.52 -11.91
CA LEU A 199 7.49 -15.44 -10.49
C LEU A 199 5.98 -15.40 -10.23
N TYR A 200 5.59 -15.82 -9.03
CA TYR A 200 4.28 -15.50 -8.48
C TYR A 200 4.28 -14.05 -8.01
N TYR A 201 3.28 -13.30 -8.43
CA TYR A 201 3.08 -11.93 -7.96
C TYR A 201 1.88 -11.88 -7.02
N ILE A 202 2.05 -11.35 -5.82
CA ILE A 202 0.95 -11.14 -4.87
C ILE A 202 0.90 -9.66 -4.53
N GLY A 203 -0.15 -8.98 -4.97
CA GLY A 203 -0.37 -7.57 -4.69
C GLY A 203 -1.54 -7.35 -3.76
N HIS A 204 -1.40 -6.41 -2.82
CA HIS A 204 -2.51 -5.91 -2.02
C HIS A 204 -2.84 -4.48 -2.42
N SER A 205 -4.13 -4.16 -2.63
CA SER A 205 -4.59 -2.79 -2.87
C SER A 205 -3.82 -2.12 -4.03
N MET A 206 -3.07 -1.04 -3.79
CA MET A 206 -2.23 -0.39 -4.81
C MET A 206 -1.23 -1.35 -5.46
N GLY A 207 -0.79 -2.41 -4.78
CA GLY A 207 0.04 -3.46 -5.38
C GLY A 207 -0.65 -4.14 -6.57
N THR A 208 -1.97 -4.23 -6.56
CA THR A 208 -2.75 -4.73 -7.70
C THR A 208 -2.87 -3.68 -8.81
N THR A 209 -3.09 -2.42 -8.45
CA THR A 209 -3.17 -1.29 -9.39
C THR A 209 -1.89 -1.16 -10.22
N THR A 210 -0.72 -1.25 -9.55
CA THR A 210 0.59 -1.16 -10.21
C THR A 210 0.84 -2.34 -11.14
N LEU A 211 0.41 -3.55 -10.77
CA LEU A 211 0.47 -4.73 -11.64
C LEU A 211 -0.40 -4.53 -12.90
N PHE A 212 -1.65 -4.10 -12.74
CA PHE A 212 -2.53 -3.87 -13.89
C PHE A 212 -2.01 -2.76 -14.80
N ALA A 213 -1.45 -1.69 -14.23
CA ALA A 213 -0.80 -0.63 -14.99
C ALA A 213 0.42 -1.16 -15.77
N LEU A 214 1.28 -1.98 -15.14
CA LEU A 214 2.42 -2.60 -15.80
C LEU A 214 1.98 -3.49 -16.96
N LEU A 215 1.17 -4.50 -16.70
CA LEU A 215 0.83 -5.54 -17.68
C LEU A 215 0.01 -5.00 -18.85
N SER A 216 -0.74 -3.91 -18.66
CA SER A 216 -1.48 -3.26 -19.73
C SER A 216 -0.60 -2.35 -20.62
N THR A 217 0.46 -1.73 -20.04
CA THR A 217 1.34 -0.78 -20.74
C THR A 217 2.59 -1.42 -21.30
N LYS A 218 3.12 -2.45 -20.63
CA LYS A 218 4.30 -3.24 -20.99
C LYS A 218 3.92 -4.73 -21.08
N PRO A 219 3.18 -5.14 -22.13
CA PRO A 219 2.59 -6.48 -22.22
C PRO A 219 3.62 -7.62 -22.23
N GLU A 220 4.89 -7.35 -22.52
CA GLU A 220 6.00 -8.31 -22.43
C GLU A 220 6.21 -8.85 -21.01
N TYR A 221 5.79 -8.10 -19.99
CA TYR A 221 5.86 -8.56 -18.59
C TYR A 221 4.82 -9.63 -18.25
N ASN A 222 3.77 -9.80 -19.05
CA ASN A 222 2.81 -10.87 -18.83
C ASN A 222 3.49 -12.27 -18.79
N ALA A 223 4.49 -12.49 -19.64
CA ALA A 223 5.22 -13.75 -19.68
C ALA A 223 6.11 -14.01 -18.44
N LYS A 224 6.41 -12.95 -17.66
CA LYS A 224 7.21 -13.05 -16.42
C LYS A 224 6.37 -13.34 -15.18
N ILE A 225 5.04 -13.19 -15.28
CA ILE A 225 4.10 -13.46 -14.19
C ILE A 225 3.51 -14.87 -14.37
N LYS A 226 3.93 -15.79 -13.51
CA LYS A 226 3.40 -17.16 -13.49
C LYS A 226 1.94 -17.19 -13.09
N LEU A 227 1.60 -16.48 -12.03
CA LEU A 227 0.24 -16.20 -11.55
C LEU A 227 0.23 -14.86 -10.79
N GLY A 228 -0.66 -13.98 -11.19
CA GLY A 228 -0.96 -12.75 -10.45
C GLY A 228 -2.08 -12.98 -9.44
N ILE A 229 -1.78 -12.84 -8.16
CA ILE A 229 -2.74 -12.95 -7.06
C ILE A 229 -3.04 -11.56 -6.55
N CYS A 230 -4.30 -11.16 -6.63
CA CYS A 230 -4.76 -9.82 -6.32
C CYS A 230 -5.64 -9.85 -5.07
N LEU A 231 -5.11 -9.29 -3.99
CA LEU A 231 -5.80 -9.12 -2.71
C LEU A 231 -6.41 -7.71 -2.67
N ALA A 232 -7.73 -7.61 -2.55
CA ALA A 232 -8.47 -6.35 -2.67
C ALA A 232 -8.11 -5.58 -3.96
N PRO A 233 -8.41 -6.11 -5.16
CA PRO A 233 -7.95 -5.55 -6.44
C PRO A 233 -8.55 -4.18 -6.76
N VAL A 234 -7.69 -3.17 -7.00
CA VAL A 234 -8.08 -1.79 -7.31
C VAL A 234 -7.72 -1.44 -8.75
N ALA A 235 -8.73 -1.16 -9.58
CA ALA A 235 -8.54 -0.65 -10.93
C ALA A 235 -9.63 0.37 -11.30
N PHE A 236 -10.88 -0.07 -11.46
CA PHE A 236 -12.01 0.76 -11.83
C PHE A 236 -12.78 1.27 -10.61
N TRP A 237 -13.39 2.45 -10.76
CA TRP A 237 -14.19 3.11 -9.72
C TRP A 237 -15.64 3.35 -10.21
N LYS A 238 -16.29 2.28 -10.71
CA LYS A 238 -17.68 2.35 -11.18
C LYS A 238 -18.66 2.62 -10.04
N GLU A 239 -18.28 2.21 -8.84
CA GLU A 239 -18.96 2.53 -7.60
C GLU A 239 -17.92 3.03 -6.59
N THR A 240 -18.33 4.00 -5.77
CA THR A 240 -17.48 4.58 -4.73
C THR A 240 -18.28 4.62 -3.44
N SER A 241 -17.72 4.14 -2.34
CA SER A 241 -18.38 4.20 -1.04
C SER A 241 -18.61 5.66 -0.59
N PRO A 242 -19.59 5.92 0.30
CA PRO A 242 -19.88 7.27 0.76
C PRO A 242 -18.67 8.01 1.34
N VAL A 243 -17.83 7.31 2.08
CA VAL A 243 -16.59 7.88 2.67
C VAL A 243 -15.64 8.33 1.57
N TYR A 244 -15.38 7.49 0.57
CA TYR A 244 -14.48 7.85 -0.53
C TYR A 244 -15.07 8.90 -1.47
N LYS A 245 -16.40 8.95 -1.67
CA LYS A 245 -17.04 10.09 -2.35
C LYS A 245 -16.76 11.41 -1.64
N PHE A 246 -16.88 11.41 -0.31
CA PHE A 246 -16.59 12.60 0.48
C PHE A 246 -15.10 12.99 0.39
N LEU A 247 -14.18 12.04 0.56
CA LEU A 247 -12.74 12.30 0.43
C LEU A 247 -12.37 12.81 -0.96
N PHE A 248 -12.94 12.25 -2.01
CA PHE A 248 -12.74 12.72 -3.38
C PHE A 248 -13.23 14.15 -3.58
N ASN A 249 -14.38 14.52 -3.02
CA ASN A 249 -14.87 15.90 -3.10
C ASN A 249 -13.95 16.90 -2.39
N LEU A 250 -13.22 16.48 -1.37
CA LEU A 250 -12.26 17.33 -0.65
C LEU A 250 -10.85 17.34 -1.27
N THR A 251 -10.54 16.38 -2.15
CA THR A 251 -9.18 16.23 -2.69
C THR A 251 -8.63 17.49 -3.38
N PRO A 252 -9.40 18.25 -4.18
CA PRO A 252 -8.91 19.49 -4.80
C PRO A 252 -8.47 20.53 -3.78
N GLN A 253 -9.29 20.75 -2.74
CA GLN A 253 -9.00 21.73 -1.68
C GLN A 253 -7.80 21.29 -0.84
N ILE A 254 -7.72 20.00 -0.50
CA ILE A 254 -6.57 19.45 0.23
C ILE A 254 -5.31 19.62 -0.61
N LYS A 255 -5.36 19.29 -1.90
CA LYS A 255 -4.21 19.46 -2.80
C LYS A 255 -3.76 20.91 -2.87
N GLU A 256 -4.68 21.86 -3.08
CA GLU A 256 -4.38 23.28 -3.14
C GLU A 256 -3.72 23.77 -1.83
N PHE A 257 -4.27 23.37 -0.68
CA PHE A 257 -3.69 23.69 0.62
C PHE A 257 -2.26 23.15 0.78
N LEU A 258 -2.02 21.88 0.41
CA LEU A 258 -0.72 21.24 0.51
C LEU A 258 0.30 21.87 -0.46
N ASP A 259 -0.09 22.17 -1.68
CA ASP A 259 0.75 22.83 -2.68
C ASP A 259 1.18 24.22 -2.21
N ASN A 260 0.24 25.02 -1.66
CA ASN A 260 0.50 26.35 -1.11
C ASN A 260 1.46 26.33 0.08
N ASN A 261 1.59 25.19 0.77
CA ASN A 261 2.50 24.99 1.89
C ASN A 261 3.76 24.19 1.52
N ASN A 262 3.98 23.89 0.22
CA ASN A 262 5.09 23.09 -0.29
C ASN A 262 5.16 21.68 0.35
N ILE A 263 4.00 21.05 0.56
CA ILE A 263 3.87 19.70 1.10
C ILE A 263 3.51 18.76 -0.05
N TYR A 264 4.45 17.92 -0.44
CA TYR A 264 4.32 16.98 -1.57
C TYR A 264 4.27 15.53 -1.13
N GLU A 265 4.84 15.25 0.05
CA GLU A 265 4.78 13.97 0.74
C GLU A 265 3.65 13.98 1.75
N ILE A 266 2.93 12.88 1.85
CA ILE A 266 1.88 12.72 2.86
C ILE A 266 2.05 11.42 3.64
N ALA A 267 1.61 11.48 4.89
CA ALA A 267 1.55 10.33 5.79
C ALA A 267 2.90 9.60 5.94
N SER A 268 4.01 10.35 6.01
CA SER A 268 5.32 9.80 6.35
C SER A 268 5.39 9.44 7.84
N LEU A 269 6.11 8.37 8.14
CA LEU A 269 6.46 8.04 9.52
C LEU A 269 7.40 9.10 10.09
N SER A 270 7.08 9.56 11.30
CA SER A 270 7.90 10.50 12.05
C SER A 270 7.98 10.08 13.52
N SER A 271 8.98 10.60 14.22
CA SER A 271 9.11 10.39 15.67
C SER A 271 7.84 10.83 16.42
N THR A 272 7.20 11.91 15.95
CA THR A 272 5.97 12.46 16.52
C THR A 272 4.78 11.53 16.25
N SER A 273 4.59 11.09 14.99
CA SER A 273 3.47 10.21 14.63
C SER A 273 3.57 8.85 15.32
N ILE A 274 4.77 8.27 15.41
CA ILE A 274 5.01 7.01 16.12
C ILE A 274 4.74 7.16 17.61
N THR A 275 5.25 8.23 18.24
CA THR A 275 5.02 8.46 19.66
C THR A 275 3.54 8.68 19.95
N ALA A 276 2.86 9.49 19.14
CA ALA A 276 1.41 9.70 19.25
C ALA A 276 0.65 8.39 19.06
N GLY A 277 0.97 7.60 18.04
CA GLY A 277 0.36 6.29 17.80
C GLY A 277 0.55 5.33 18.98
N ARG A 278 1.76 5.25 19.52
CA ARG A 278 2.07 4.39 20.67
C ARG A 278 1.33 4.79 21.94
N ILE A 279 1.08 6.09 22.15
CA ILE A 279 0.40 6.60 23.35
C ILE A 279 -1.13 6.58 23.17
N LEU A 280 -1.62 7.18 22.08
CA LEU A 280 -3.05 7.39 21.86
C LEU A 280 -3.78 6.09 21.50
N CYS A 281 -3.09 5.16 20.85
CA CYS A 281 -3.65 3.89 20.39
C CYS A 281 -3.19 2.71 21.26
N ALA A 282 -2.57 2.99 22.44
CA ALA A 282 -2.19 1.96 23.40
C ALA A 282 -3.40 1.12 23.82
N ASP A 283 -3.13 -0.13 24.16
CA ASP A 283 -4.16 -1.02 24.69
C ASP A 283 -4.79 -0.42 25.97
N GLU A 284 -6.10 -0.54 26.09
CA GLU A 284 -6.88 0.04 27.20
C GLU A 284 -6.87 1.58 27.30
N ALA A 285 -6.17 2.31 26.41
CA ALA A 285 -6.25 3.76 26.38
C ALA A 285 -7.66 4.23 25.95
N ILE A 286 -8.26 5.17 26.68
CA ILE A 286 -9.56 5.74 26.31
C ILE A 286 -9.53 6.32 24.88
N THR A 287 -8.38 6.83 24.46
CA THR A 287 -8.14 7.39 23.13
C THR A 287 -8.04 6.34 22.01
N GLN A 288 -7.86 5.06 22.33
CA GLN A 288 -7.75 3.98 21.35
C GLN A 288 -8.99 3.90 20.44
N VAL A 289 -10.16 4.25 20.97
CA VAL A 289 -11.41 4.30 20.18
C VAL A 289 -11.32 5.20 18.95
N PHE A 290 -10.55 6.28 19.00
CA PHE A 290 -10.34 7.15 17.83
C PHE A 290 -9.51 6.44 16.76
N CYS A 291 -8.48 5.70 17.16
CA CYS A 291 -7.64 4.93 16.24
C CYS A 291 -8.45 3.83 15.54
N ILE A 292 -9.24 3.08 16.30
CA ILE A 292 -10.13 2.03 15.79
C ILE A 292 -11.17 2.64 14.85
N THR A 293 -11.77 3.77 15.23
CA THR A 293 -12.80 4.45 14.42
C THR A 293 -12.22 4.94 13.10
N LEU A 294 -11.03 5.54 13.11
CA LEU A 294 -10.35 6.03 11.90
C LEU A 294 -10.01 4.87 10.95
N LEU A 295 -9.43 3.79 11.50
CA LEU A 295 -9.12 2.61 10.71
C LEU A 295 -10.40 1.99 10.11
N SER A 296 -11.47 1.84 10.92
CA SER A 296 -12.76 1.32 10.46
C SER A 296 -13.41 2.21 9.39
N LEU A 297 -13.28 3.53 9.50
CA LEU A 297 -13.82 4.46 8.53
C LEU A 297 -13.16 4.31 7.16
N ILE A 298 -11.83 4.11 7.14
CA ILE A 298 -11.04 4.03 5.92
C ILE A 298 -11.18 2.64 5.28
N SER A 299 -11.08 1.56 6.08
CA SER A 299 -10.97 0.19 5.56
C SER A 299 -12.30 -0.57 5.52
N GLY A 300 -13.30 -0.14 6.28
CA GLY A 300 -14.50 -0.91 6.64
C GLY A 300 -14.45 -1.34 8.10
N SER A 301 -15.61 -1.49 8.74
CA SER A 301 -15.67 -1.81 10.17
C SER A 301 -15.70 -3.32 10.41
N ASP A 302 -14.66 -3.85 11.04
CA ASP A 302 -14.62 -5.22 11.56
C ASP A 302 -14.03 -5.25 12.98
N PRO A 303 -14.88 -5.09 14.01
CA PRO A 303 -14.41 -5.08 15.40
C PRO A 303 -13.98 -6.46 15.91
N VAL A 304 -14.32 -7.54 15.21
CA VAL A 304 -14.02 -8.92 15.64
C VAL A 304 -12.64 -9.37 15.19
N GLN A 305 -12.23 -8.95 14.00
CA GLN A 305 -10.94 -9.36 13.42
C GLN A 305 -9.79 -8.38 13.72
N LEU A 306 -10.11 -7.18 14.19
CA LEU A 306 -9.09 -6.21 14.55
C LEU A 306 -8.47 -6.58 15.93
N ASN A 307 -7.18 -6.91 15.91
CA ASN A 307 -6.41 -7.05 17.16
C ASN A 307 -5.94 -5.67 17.63
N THR A 308 -6.64 -5.10 18.62
CA THR A 308 -6.37 -3.76 19.13
C THR A 308 -5.06 -3.65 19.90
N THR A 309 -4.56 -4.75 20.48
CA THR A 309 -3.30 -4.75 21.25
C THR A 309 -2.06 -4.49 20.39
N ILE A 310 -2.14 -4.79 19.09
CA ILE A 310 -1.02 -4.59 18.16
C ILE A 310 -1.00 -3.19 17.53
N LEU A 311 -2.04 -2.38 17.71
CA LEU A 311 -2.13 -1.06 17.08
C LEU A 311 -0.92 -0.16 17.34
N PRO A 312 -0.35 -0.08 18.56
CA PRO A 312 0.85 0.72 18.83
C PRO A 312 2.06 0.27 18.03
N GLU A 313 2.25 -1.05 17.88
CA GLU A 313 3.33 -1.60 17.06
C GLU A 313 3.06 -1.35 15.57
N LEU A 314 1.87 -1.64 15.10
CA LEU A 314 1.46 -1.42 13.71
C LEU A 314 1.66 0.03 13.28
N LEU A 315 1.25 0.99 14.11
CA LEU A 315 1.40 2.43 13.86
C LEU A 315 2.86 2.92 13.95
N SER A 316 3.78 2.06 14.37
CA SER A 316 5.22 2.32 14.27
C SER A 316 5.78 2.04 12.86
N TYR A 317 5.01 1.38 12.00
CA TYR A 317 5.39 1.00 10.63
C TYR A 317 4.42 1.52 9.56
N TYR A 318 3.21 1.89 9.95
CA TYR A 318 2.15 2.39 9.08
C TYR A 318 1.59 3.71 9.65
N PRO A 319 1.35 4.73 8.82
CA PRO A 319 1.62 4.82 7.39
C PRO A 319 3.09 5.08 7.06
N ALA A 320 3.61 4.59 5.92
CA ALA A 320 5.01 4.63 5.53
C ALA A 320 5.36 5.71 4.49
N GLY A 321 4.44 6.61 4.21
CA GLY A 321 4.62 7.73 3.27
C GLY A 321 4.32 7.41 1.81
N THR A 322 3.91 8.45 1.07
CA THR A 322 3.75 8.43 -0.38
C THR A 322 3.61 9.84 -0.95
N SER A 323 3.65 9.98 -2.28
CA SER A 323 3.37 11.23 -2.98
C SER A 323 1.88 11.60 -2.92
N MET A 324 1.58 12.88 -2.68
CA MET A 324 0.22 13.42 -2.84
C MET A 324 -0.34 13.16 -4.24
N ARG A 325 0.51 13.13 -5.26
CA ARG A 325 0.09 12.84 -6.65
C ARG A 325 -0.53 11.46 -6.80
N SER A 326 -0.14 10.45 -6.00
CA SER A 326 -0.78 9.14 -6.00
C SER A 326 -2.24 9.21 -5.55
N PHE A 327 -2.56 10.01 -4.52
CA PHE A 327 -3.94 10.23 -4.09
C PHE A 327 -4.75 11.01 -5.12
N VAL A 328 -4.15 12.05 -5.70
CA VAL A 328 -4.80 12.82 -6.79
C VAL A 328 -5.11 11.92 -7.99
N HIS A 329 -4.25 10.97 -8.30
CA HIS A 329 -4.48 10.02 -9.40
C HIS A 329 -5.69 9.10 -9.11
N TYR A 330 -5.80 8.57 -7.88
CA TYR A 330 -6.99 7.81 -7.46
C TYR A 330 -8.25 8.67 -7.47
N TYR A 331 -8.16 9.92 -7.03
CA TYR A 331 -9.26 10.88 -7.14
C TYR A 331 -9.70 11.06 -8.59
N GLN A 332 -8.78 11.32 -9.53
CA GLN A 332 -9.08 11.49 -10.96
C GLN A 332 -9.79 10.27 -11.53
N ASN A 333 -9.31 9.07 -11.20
CA ASN A 333 -9.95 7.83 -11.64
C ASN A 333 -11.28 7.58 -10.93
N GLY A 334 -11.39 7.99 -9.66
CA GLY A 334 -12.63 7.90 -8.87
C GLY A 334 -13.75 8.74 -9.41
N ILE A 335 -13.49 9.97 -9.88
CA ILE A 335 -14.50 10.85 -10.46
C ILE A 335 -14.87 10.48 -11.90
N THR A 336 -13.95 9.89 -12.68
CA THR A 336 -14.23 9.45 -14.06
C THR A 336 -14.80 8.04 -14.13
N GLY A 337 -14.57 7.23 -13.10
CA GLY A 337 -14.91 5.81 -13.07
C GLY A 337 -14.03 4.96 -13.99
N ASN A 338 -12.98 5.53 -14.58
CA ASN A 338 -12.07 4.86 -15.51
C ASN A 338 -10.79 4.40 -14.80
N PHE A 339 -10.06 3.52 -15.45
CA PHE A 339 -8.70 3.18 -15.08
C PHE A 339 -7.77 3.72 -16.15
N GLN A 340 -7.11 4.85 -15.85
CA GLN A 340 -6.35 5.62 -16.84
C GLN A 340 -5.12 6.26 -16.22
N THR A 341 -4.21 6.76 -17.06
CA THR A 341 -3.00 7.50 -16.64
C THR A 341 -3.37 8.83 -15.98
N PHE A 342 -2.40 9.43 -15.29
CA PHE A 342 -2.61 10.70 -14.58
C PHE A 342 -3.03 11.82 -15.56
N ASP A 343 -4.06 12.58 -15.18
CA ASP A 343 -4.50 13.75 -15.95
C ASP A 343 -3.68 14.99 -15.56
N TYR A 344 -2.84 15.44 -16.50
CA TYR A 344 -2.05 16.65 -16.36
C TYR A 344 -2.75 17.90 -16.94
N GLY A 345 -4.03 17.77 -17.31
CA GLY A 345 -4.76 18.78 -18.08
C GLY A 345 -4.36 18.78 -19.56
N TYR A 346 -5.10 19.55 -20.36
CA TYR A 346 -4.98 19.51 -21.82
C TYR A 346 -3.52 19.58 -22.37
N LEU A 347 -2.77 20.61 -21.94
CA LEU A 347 -1.39 20.81 -22.43
C LEU A 347 -0.45 19.74 -21.90
N GLY A 348 -0.52 19.43 -20.62
CA GLY A 348 0.33 18.42 -19.99
C GLY A 348 0.09 17.00 -20.53
N ASN A 349 -1.16 16.65 -20.82
CA ASN A 349 -1.51 15.39 -21.48
C ASN A 349 -0.94 15.34 -22.92
N TYR A 350 -1.10 16.42 -23.67
CA TYR A 350 -0.58 16.47 -25.03
C TYR A 350 0.95 16.35 -25.09
N GLU A 351 1.63 16.98 -24.14
CA GLU A 351 3.08 16.87 -24.03
C GLU A 351 3.52 15.42 -23.75
N ARG A 352 2.83 14.72 -22.84
CA ARG A 352 3.20 13.38 -22.38
C ARG A 352 2.62 12.26 -23.23
N TYR A 353 1.34 12.37 -23.58
CA TYR A 353 0.57 11.29 -24.20
C TYR A 353 0.27 11.52 -25.67
N LYS A 354 0.62 12.70 -26.22
CA LYS A 354 0.32 13.13 -27.59
C LYS A 354 -1.18 13.19 -27.91
N GLN A 355 -2.00 13.31 -26.86
CA GLN A 355 -3.46 13.47 -26.93
C GLN A 355 -3.94 14.34 -25.77
N PRO A 356 -5.13 15.01 -25.88
CA PRO A 356 -5.60 15.97 -24.89
C PRO A 356 -6.12 15.33 -23.58
N THR A 357 -6.35 14.03 -23.58
CA THR A 357 -6.92 13.28 -22.45
C THR A 357 -5.94 12.21 -21.96
N PRO A 358 -6.07 11.75 -20.71
CA PRO A 358 -5.34 10.58 -20.22
C PRO A 358 -5.54 9.34 -21.10
N VAL A 359 -4.57 8.43 -21.06
CA VAL A 359 -4.63 7.15 -21.77
C VAL A 359 -5.24 6.09 -20.84
N GLU A 360 -6.26 5.39 -21.31
CA GLU A 360 -6.84 4.27 -20.54
C GLU A 360 -5.88 3.08 -20.52
N TYR A 361 -5.75 2.44 -19.35
CA TYR A 361 -5.05 1.18 -19.23
C TYR A 361 -5.92 0.06 -19.83
N ASN A 362 -5.48 -0.49 -20.93
CA ASN A 362 -6.21 -1.56 -21.60
C ASN A 362 -5.97 -2.91 -20.88
N VAL A 363 -6.80 -3.20 -19.89
CA VAL A 363 -6.69 -4.45 -19.09
C VAL A 363 -6.92 -5.72 -19.93
N LYS A 364 -7.47 -5.61 -21.16
CA LYS A 364 -7.57 -6.75 -22.09
C LYS A 364 -6.22 -7.22 -22.63
N LYS A 365 -5.15 -6.42 -22.44
CA LYS A 365 -3.77 -6.83 -22.73
C LYS A 365 -3.13 -7.67 -21.62
N ILE A 366 -3.80 -7.83 -20.49
CA ILE A 366 -3.31 -8.62 -19.37
C ILE A 366 -3.60 -10.09 -19.66
N THR A 367 -2.62 -10.78 -20.21
CA THR A 367 -2.74 -12.21 -20.58
C THR A 367 -2.21 -13.15 -19.51
N ALA A 368 -1.46 -12.65 -18.51
CA ALA A 368 -1.05 -13.42 -17.35
C ALA A 368 -2.28 -13.99 -16.61
N PRO A 369 -2.21 -15.22 -16.08
CA PRO A 369 -3.28 -15.77 -15.24
C PRO A 369 -3.48 -14.92 -14.00
N MET A 370 -4.73 -14.59 -13.67
CA MET A 370 -5.06 -13.71 -12.53
C MET A 370 -6.06 -14.38 -11.59
N ALA A 371 -5.73 -14.43 -10.30
CA ALA A 371 -6.62 -14.85 -9.22
C ALA A 371 -6.93 -13.66 -8.34
N MET A 372 -8.21 -13.40 -8.05
CA MET A 372 -8.66 -12.23 -7.29
C MET A 372 -9.42 -12.64 -6.04
N PHE A 373 -9.07 -12.01 -4.90
CA PHE A 373 -9.71 -12.20 -3.60
C PHE A 373 -10.27 -10.87 -3.11
N TYR A 374 -11.51 -10.87 -2.64
CA TYR A 374 -12.17 -9.64 -2.18
C TYR A 374 -13.05 -9.87 -0.95
N GLY A 375 -13.16 -8.83 -0.11
CA GLY A 375 -14.09 -8.78 1.03
C GLY A 375 -15.30 -7.93 0.70
N VAL A 376 -16.49 -8.32 1.13
CA VAL A 376 -17.73 -7.57 0.85
C VAL A 376 -17.88 -6.32 1.71
N ASN A 377 -17.13 -6.22 2.80
CA ASN A 377 -17.12 -5.07 3.70
C ASN A 377 -15.94 -4.11 3.43
N ASP A 378 -15.24 -4.30 2.31
CA ASP A 378 -14.15 -3.42 1.91
C ASP A 378 -14.71 -2.05 1.49
N ALA A 379 -14.37 -1.00 2.27
CA ALA A 379 -14.84 0.36 2.01
C ALA A 379 -14.12 1.03 0.83
N ILE A 380 -12.92 0.56 0.47
CA ILE A 380 -12.11 1.09 -0.65
C ILE A 380 -12.54 0.45 -1.96
N VAL A 381 -12.75 -0.87 -1.95
CA VAL A 381 -12.97 -1.68 -3.14
C VAL A 381 -14.34 -2.36 -3.10
N PRO A 382 -15.42 -1.65 -3.45
CA PRO A 382 -16.75 -2.24 -3.55
C PRO A 382 -16.75 -3.48 -4.48
N LYS A 383 -17.51 -4.51 -4.08
CA LYS A 383 -17.67 -5.77 -4.83
C LYS A 383 -17.98 -5.54 -6.33
N SER A 384 -18.80 -4.55 -6.65
CA SER A 384 -19.17 -4.20 -8.03
C SER A 384 -17.97 -3.84 -8.91
N ASN A 385 -16.97 -3.15 -8.34
CA ASN A 385 -15.75 -2.78 -9.04
C ASN A 385 -14.89 -4.01 -9.34
N VAL A 386 -14.80 -4.94 -8.38
CA VAL A 386 -14.07 -6.21 -8.56
C VAL A 386 -14.72 -7.07 -9.62
N LEU A 387 -16.05 -7.21 -9.57
CA LEU A 387 -16.82 -7.95 -10.57
C LEU A 387 -16.70 -7.33 -11.96
N TYR A 388 -16.66 -5.99 -12.04
CA TYR A 388 -16.44 -5.30 -13.32
C TYR A 388 -15.05 -5.62 -13.88
N LEU A 389 -13.99 -5.50 -13.06
CA LEU A 389 -12.63 -5.81 -13.45
C LEU A 389 -12.49 -7.29 -13.91
N TYR A 390 -13.06 -8.23 -13.13
CA TYR A 390 -13.03 -9.65 -13.46
C TYR A 390 -13.56 -9.94 -14.88
N LYS A 391 -14.66 -9.28 -15.24
CA LYS A 391 -15.27 -9.43 -16.58
C LYS A 391 -14.42 -8.82 -17.71
N GLN A 392 -13.52 -7.87 -17.40
CA GLN A 392 -12.66 -7.22 -18.39
C GLN A 392 -11.35 -7.99 -18.64
N LEU A 393 -10.89 -8.79 -17.67
CA LEU A 393 -9.65 -9.53 -17.77
C LEU A 393 -9.81 -10.79 -18.64
N PRO A 394 -8.97 -11.00 -19.66
CA PRO A 394 -9.11 -12.13 -20.57
C PRO A 394 -8.73 -13.47 -19.92
N ASN A 395 -7.88 -13.45 -18.90
CA ASN A 395 -7.36 -14.66 -18.24
C ASN A 395 -7.51 -14.59 -16.72
N ALA A 396 -8.69 -14.19 -16.24
CA ALA A 396 -9.04 -14.28 -14.82
C ALA A 396 -9.48 -15.72 -14.50
N ILE A 397 -8.63 -16.46 -13.80
CA ILE A 397 -8.82 -17.90 -13.50
C ILE A 397 -9.63 -18.14 -12.23
N LEU A 398 -9.63 -17.17 -11.31
CA LEU A 398 -10.34 -17.26 -10.02
C LEU A 398 -10.87 -15.90 -9.61
N LEU A 399 -12.10 -15.90 -9.11
CA LEU A 399 -12.68 -14.83 -8.32
C LEU A 399 -13.23 -15.41 -7.02
N ASP A 400 -12.66 -15.02 -5.88
CA ASP A 400 -12.97 -15.59 -4.59
C ASP A 400 -13.44 -14.53 -3.61
N GLU A 401 -14.66 -14.66 -3.11
CA GLU A 401 -15.22 -13.87 -2.03
C GLU A 401 -14.79 -14.47 -0.70
N ILE A 402 -14.16 -13.70 0.18
CA ILE A 402 -13.77 -14.17 1.50
C ILE A 402 -15.03 -14.54 2.30
N PRO A 403 -15.13 -15.77 2.85
CA PRO A 403 -16.35 -16.29 3.45
C PRO A 403 -16.65 -15.71 4.84
N TYR A 404 -16.31 -14.44 5.05
CA TYR A 404 -16.57 -13.67 6.27
C TYR A 404 -17.11 -12.29 5.91
N ARG A 405 -18.37 -12.04 6.23
CA ARG A 405 -19.13 -10.86 5.73
C ARG A 405 -18.57 -9.51 6.18
N LEU A 406 -17.82 -9.44 7.29
CA LEU A 406 -17.22 -8.20 7.76
C LEU A 406 -15.78 -8.02 7.29
N PHE A 407 -15.22 -8.95 6.50
CA PHE A 407 -13.86 -8.88 6.00
C PHE A 407 -13.64 -7.60 5.19
N ASN A 408 -12.78 -6.73 5.69
CA ASN A 408 -12.53 -5.40 5.17
C ASN A 408 -11.16 -5.27 4.48
N HIS A 409 -10.81 -4.06 4.06
CA HIS A 409 -9.55 -3.79 3.34
C HIS A 409 -8.28 -4.05 4.16
N ALA A 410 -8.29 -3.75 5.46
CA ALA A 410 -7.15 -3.95 6.36
C ALA A 410 -7.00 -5.42 6.77
N ASP A 411 -8.09 -6.18 6.77
CA ASP A 411 -8.12 -7.59 7.18
C ASP A 411 -7.27 -8.49 6.27
N PHE A 412 -7.03 -8.08 5.02
CA PHE A 412 -6.13 -8.79 4.11
C PHE A 412 -4.70 -8.90 4.64
N LEU A 413 -4.30 -8.00 5.54
CA LEU A 413 -2.95 -7.95 6.12
C LEU A 413 -2.94 -8.24 7.62
N TRP A 414 -3.95 -7.75 8.36
CA TRP A 414 -3.83 -7.60 9.81
C TRP A 414 -4.99 -8.23 10.62
N SER A 415 -5.89 -8.98 9.97
CA SER A 415 -6.95 -9.65 10.72
C SER A 415 -6.40 -10.81 11.58
N ILE A 416 -7.05 -11.04 12.74
CA ILE A 416 -6.69 -12.10 13.67
C ILE A 416 -6.68 -13.48 12.97
N ASN A 417 -7.66 -13.71 12.10
CA ASN A 417 -7.84 -14.98 11.41
C ASN A 417 -7.47 -14.93 9.91
N ALA A 418 -6.63 -13.97 9.46
CA ALA A 418 -6.21 -13.83 8.07
C ALA A 418 -5.68 -15.16 7.50
N LYS A 419 -4.93 -15.93 8.31
CA LYS A 419 -4.41 -17.23 7.89
C LYS A 419 -5.54 -18.16 7.44
N ALA A 420 -6.53 -18.42 8.28
CA ALA A 420 -7.60 -19.38 7.99
C ALA A 420 -8.61 -18.85 6.96
N LEU A 421 -8.89 -17.53 6.97
CA LEU A 421 -9.87 -16.92 6.09
C LEU A 421 -9.34 -16.68 4.69
N LEU A 422 -8.03 -16.43 4.54
CA LEU A 422 -7.44 -15.98 3.28
C LEU A 422 -6.17 -16.76 2.91
N TYR A 423 -5.12 -16.76 3.76
CA TYR A 423 -3.79 -17.17 3.33
C TYR A 423 -3.69 -18.66 2.99
N ASP A 424 -4.37 -19.53 3.75
CA ASP A 424 -4.42 -20.96 3.46
C ASP A 424 -5.09 -21.22 2.09
N ARG A 425 -6.11 -20.43 1.72
CA ARG A 425 -6.77 -20.50 0.42
C ARG A 425 -5.86 -20.03 -0.72
N VAL A 426 -5.11 -18.94 -0.49
CA VAL A 426 -4.15 -18.45 -1.50
C VAL A 426 -3.05 -19.49 -1.74
N ILE A 427 -2.49 -20.08 -0.68
CA ILE A 427 -1.47 -21.14 -0.79
C ILE A 427 -2.03 -22.36 -1.54
N GLU A 428 -3.25 -22.77 -1.24
CA GLU A 428 -3.93 -23.86 -1.94
C GLU A 428 -4.07 -23.57 -3.45
N VAL A 429 -4.45 -22.34 -3.82
CA VAL A 429 -4.54 -21.89 -5.22
C VAL A 429 -3.17 -21.99 -5.91
N MET A 430 -2.11 -21.50 -5.25
CA MET A 430 -0.75 -21.60 -5.79
C MET A 430 -0.32 -23.05 -6.01
N GLN A 431 -0.54 -23.93 -5.04
CA GLN A 431 -0.17 -25.36 -5.12
C GLN A 431 -0.97 -26.09 -6.22
N LYS A 432 -2.27 -25.83 -6.34
CA LYS A 432 -3.11 -26.38 -7.41
C LYS A 432 -2.67 -25.88 -8.79
N PHE A 433 -2.31 -24.61 -8.89
CA PHE A 433 -1.81 -24.04 -10.13
C PHE A 433 -0.47 -24.67 -10.55
N GLU A 434 0.43 -24.92 -9.59
CA GLU A 434 1.72 -25.56 -9.81
C GLU A 434 1.56 -27.02 -10.30
N SER A 435 0.62 -27.77 -9.72
CA SER A 435 0.37 -29.17 -10.09
C SER A 435 -0.36 -29.34 -11.43
N GLY A 436 -0.67 -28.28 -12.15
CA GLY A 436 -1.43 -28.34 -13.40
C GLY A 436 -2.90 -28.76 -13.23
N SER A 437 -3.39 -28.86 -11.99
CA SER A 437 -4.77 -29.25 -11.67
C SER A 437 -5.80 -28.14 -11.95
N SER A 438 -5.54 -27.30 -12.94
CA SER A 438 -6.32 -26.08 -13.25
C SER A 438 -7.75 -26.31 -13.77
N THR A 439 -8.17 -27.55 -13.94
CA THR A 439 -9.52 -27.87 -14.46
C THR A 439 -10.67 -27.61 -13.49
N SER A 440 -10.41 -27.18 -12.24
CA SER A 440 -11.45 -26.99 -11.22
C SER A 440 -11.55 -25.60 -10.59
N PHE A 441 -10.86 -24.56 -11.10
CA PHE A 441 -10.97 -23.21 -10.54
C PHE A 441 -12.27 -22.46 -10.90
N ARG A 442 -13.11 -23.05 -11.77
CA ARG A 442 -14.42 -22.46 -12.07
C ARG A 442 -15.41 -22.84 -10.97
N TYR A 443 -15.90 -21.81 -10.25
CA TYR A 443 -17.02 -21.82 -9.31
C TYR A 443 -16.69 -21.88 -7.81
N PHE A 444 -16.51 -20.72 -7.22
CA PHE A 444 -17.16 -20.33 -5.96
C PHE A 444 -17.76 -18.93 -6.15
N ILE A 445 -18.88 -18.88 -6.87
CA ILE A 445 -19.81 -17.72 -6.88
C ILE A 445 -20.99 -18.04 -5.99
#